data_e1024cf9bc50a4e0b5a7b55c32b1782a
#
_entry.id   e1024cf9bc50a4e0b5a7b55c32b1782a
#
_cell.length_a   1.000
_cell.length_b   1.000
_cell.length_c   1.000
_cell.angle_alpha   90.00
_cell.angle_beta   90.00
_cell.angle_gamma   90.00
#
_symmetry.space_group_name_H-M   'P 1'
#
loop_
_entity.id
_entity.type
_entity.pdbx_description
1 polymer ?
#
loop_
_entity_poly.entity_id
_entity_poly.type
_entity_poly.pdbx_seq_one_letter_code
_entity_poly.pdbx_strand_id
1 'polypeptide(L)'
;MDKLLVLARAMRKSMTPYERKLWYDFLSKYSVRIVRQKIFGHYILDFYCKQAKVAIELDGSQHYGDVGKRNDAVRTKFLEEQGILVLRYSNKEIHDNFKGVCMDIERVISSRISR
;
A
#
# COMPACT_ATOMS: atom_id res chain seq x y z
N MET A 1 -8.46 -14.73 19.25
CA MET A 1 -8.43 -13.49 18.46
C MET A 1 -7.47 -13.68 17.29
N ASP A 2 -7.87 -13.25 16.11
CA ASP A 2 -7.05 -13.36 14.90
C ASP A 2 -5.75 -12.58 15.04
N LYS A 3 -4.62 -13.24 14.87
CA LYS A 3 -3.29 -12.63 14.97
C LYS A 3 -3.07 -11.54 13.94
N LEU A 4 -3.56 -11.75 12.71
CA LEU A 4 -3.44 -10.72 11.66
C LEU A 4 -4.24 -9.48 11.99
N LEU A 5 -5.44 -9.63 12.56
CA LEU A 5 -6.25 -8.50 12.95
C LEU A 5 -5.58 -7.68 14.05
N VAL A 6 -5.00 -8.36 15.05
CA VAL A 6 -4.26 -7.69 16.13
C VAL A 6 -3.06 -6.93 15.56
N LEU A 7 -2.29 -7.58 14.67
CA LEU A 7 -1.12 -6.95 14.05
C LEU A 7 -1.52 -5.75 13.20
N ALA A 8 -2.56 -5.87 12.37
CA ALA A 8 -3.03 -4.77 11.52
C ALA A 8 -3.44 -3.56 12.36
N ARG A 9 -4.13 -3.79 13.48
CA ARG A 9 -4.50 -2.72 14.41
C ARG A 9 -3.28 -2.04 15.03
N ALA A 10 -2.28 -2.84 15.42
CA ALA A 10 -1.03 -2.31 15.96
C ALA A 10 -0.29 -1.49 14.92
N MET A 11 -0.23 -1.94 13.67
CA MET A 11 0.43 -1.24 12.57
C MET A 11 -0.25 0.09 12.27
N ARG A 12 -1.59 0.18 12.34
CA ARG A 12 -2.30 1.45 12.17
C ARG A 12 -1.94 2.47 13.24
N LYS A 13 -1.65 2.01 14.45
CA LYS A 13 -1.25 2.90 15.55
C LYS A 13 0.23 3.30 15.46
N SER A 14 1.04 2.50 14.78
CA SER A 14 2.50 2.66 14.72
C SER A 14 2.99 2.94 13.30
N MET A 15 2.24 3.73 12.55
CA MET A 15 2.66 4.08 11.19
C MET A 15 3.99 4.82 11.19
N THR A 16 4.83 4.51 10.19
CA THR A 16 6.08 5.23 9.97
C THR A 16 5.80 6.69 9.61
N PRO A 17 6.78 7.61 9.73
CA PRO A 17 6.58 8.99 9.30
C PRO A 17 6.18 9.11 7.82
N TYR A 18 6.70 8.22 6.94
CA TYR A 18 6.37 8.22 5.52
C TYR A 18 4.95 7.75 5.26
N GLU A 19 4.52 6.70 5.95
CA GLU A 19 3.14 6.24 5.89
C GLU A 19 2.18 7.32 6.38
N ARG A 20 2.52 8.00 7.49
CA ARG A 20 1.70 9.09 8.02
C ARG A 20 1.60 10.24 7.06
N LYS A 21 2.70 10.61 6.42
CA LYS A 21 2.68 11.69 5.44
C LYS A 21 1.74 11.37 4.28
N LEU A 22 1.88 10.18 3.70
CA LEU A 22 1.04 9.77 2.57
C LEU A 22 -0.43 9.69 2.98
N TRP A 23 -0.71 9.17 4.17
CA TRP A 23 -2.07 9.02 4.65
C TRP A 23 -2.73 10.36 4.97
N TYR A 24 -2.12 11.14 5.85
CA TYR A 24 -2.76 12.38 6.33
C TYR A 24 -2.75 13.48 5.30
N ASP A 25 -1.70 13.59 4.48
CA ASP A 25 -1.60 14.66 3.51
C ASP A 25 -2.33 14.38 2.20
N PHE A 26 -2.59 13.12 1.90
CA PHE A 26 -3.20 12.76 0.61
C PHE A 26 -4.30 11.70 0.71
N LEU A 27 -3.96 10.48 1.12
CA LEU A 27 -4.89 9.35 0.96
C LEU A 27 -6.17 9.50 1.77
N SER A 28 -6.10 10.03 2.99
CA SER A 28 -7.27 10.22 3.85
C SER A 28 -8.27 11.23 3.27
N LYS A 29 -7.78 12.13 2.42
CA LYS A 29 -8.57 13.21 1.82
C LYS A 29 -8.99 12.91 0.39
N TYR A 30 -8.52 11.80 -0.16
CA TYR A 30 -8.81 11.45 -1.56
C TYR A 30 -10.30 11.11 -1.71
N SER A 31 -10.86 11.48 -2.86
CA SER A 31 -12.30 11.31 -3.13
C SER A 31 -12.77 9.85 -3.18
N VAL A 32 -11.87 8.93 -3.50
CA VAL A 32 -12.15 7.50 -3.48
C VAL A 32 -11.63 6.91 -2.17
N ARG A 33 -12.44 6.08 -1.52
CA ARG A 33 -12.08 5.55 -0.21
C ARG A 33 -10.86 4.65 -0.26
N ILE A 34 -9.91 4.95 0.63
CA ILE A 34 -8.70 4.15 0.84
C ILE A 34 -8.64 3.77 2.32
N VAL A 35 -8.31 2.52 2.61
CA VAL A 35 -8.18 2.04 3.99
C VAL A 35 -6.73 1.69 4.28
N ARG A 36 -6.36 1.74 5.57
CA ARG A 36 -5.01 1.43 6.04
C ARG A 36 -4.92 0.02 6.56
N GLN A 37 -3.78 -0.61 6.34
CA GLN A 37 -3.45 -1.92 6.93
C GLN A 37 -4.58 -2.92 6.72
N LYS A 38 -4.91 -3.14 5.46
CA LYS A 38 -5.99 -4.05 5.07
C LYS A 38 -5.49 -5.48 5.03
N ILE A 39 -6.16 -6.36 5.72
CA ILE A 39 -5.89 -7.81 5.65
C ILE A 39 -6.45 -8.34 4.34
N PHE A 40 -5.61 -9.01 3.57
CA PHE A 40 -6.01 -9.69 2.34
C PHE A 40 -5.35 -11.06 2.30
N GLY A 41 -6.14 -12.11 2.51
CA GLY A 41 -5.61 -13.46 2.69
C GLY A 41 -4.72 -13.55 3.93
N HIS A 42 -3.46 -13.87 3.72
CA HIS A 42 -2.45 -13.96 4.79
C HIS A 42 -1.58 -12.72 4.87
N TYR A 43 -1.92 -11.68 4.12
CA TYR A 43 -1.08 -10.48 3.99
C TYR A 43 -1.79 -9.26 4.56
N ILE A 44 -0.99 -8.28 4.97
CA ILE A 44 -1.49 -6.97 5.36
C ILE A 44 -0.98 -5.97 4.33
N LEU A 45 -1.93 -5.27 3.68
CA LEU A 45 -1.60 -4.25 2.68
C LEU A 45 -1.51 -2.90 3.39
N ASP A 46 -0.45 -2.12 3.12
CA ASP A 46 -0.26 -0.82 3.77
C ASP A 46 -1.47 0.08 3.54
N PHE A 47 -1.88 0.25 2.29
CA PHE A 47 -3.08 0.99 1.91
C PHE A 47 -3.79 0.23 0.80
N TYR A 48 -5.12 0.28 0.83
CA TYR A 48 -5.91 -0.43 -0.17
C TYR A 48 -7.13 0.38 -0.61
N CYS A 49 -7.29 0.48 -1.93
CA CYS A 49 -8.47 1.06 -2.57
C CYS A 49 -9.32 -0.09 -3.15
N LYS A 50 -10.39 -0.42 -2.47
CA LYS A 50 -11.28 -1.53 -2.88
C LYS A 50 -11.93 -1.28 -4.24
N GLN A 51 -12.38 -0.05 -4.47
CA GLN A 51 -13.10 0.30 -5.69
C GLN A 51 -12.23 0.14 -6.94
N ALA A 52 -10.97 0.53 -6.86
CA ALA A 52 -10.03 0.41 -7.98
C ALA A 52 -9.26 -0.92 -7.95
N LYS A 53 -9.31 -1.66 -6.85
CA LYS A 53 -8.46 -2.83 -6.60
C LYS A 53 -6.98 -2.48 -6.73
N VAL A 54 -6.58 -1.44 -6.02
CA VAL A 54 -5.19 -0.96 -6.00
C VAL A 54 -4.67 -1.04 -4.58
N ALA A 55 -3.55 -1.72 -4.40
CA ALA A 55 -2.79 -1.72 -3.15
C ALA A 55 -1.62 -0.76 -3.29
N ILE A 56 -1.34 0.01 -2.25
CA ILE A 56 -0.22 0.94 -2.22
C ILE A 56 0.69 0.53 -1.09
N GLU A 57 1.95 0.27 -1.41
CA GLU A 57 2.94 -0.22 -0.46
C GLU A 57 4.12 0.73 -0.39
N LEU A 58 4.59 1.02 0.80
CA LEU A 58 5.81 1.80 1.00
C LEU A 58 6.94 0.87 1.41
N ASP A 59 7.99 0.87 0.61
CA ASP A 59 9.16 0.08 0.91
C ASP A 59 10.17 0.92 1.70
N GLY A 60 10.49 0.44 2.89
CA GLY A 60 11.58 1.01 3.67
C GLY A 60 12.94 0.66 3.05
N SER A 61 14.00 1.14 3.69
CA SER A 61 15.37 0.88 3.26
C SER A 61 15.85 -0.51 3.67
N GLN A 62 14.95 -1.46 3.88
CA GLN A 62 15.32 -2.81 4.28
C GLN A 62 15.91 -3.59 3.12
N HIS A 63 17.05 -4.17 3.37
CA HIS A 63 17.66 -5.08 2.40
C HIS A 63 17.03 -6.45 2.54
N TYR A 64 16.24 -6.83 1.57
CA TYR A 64 15.72 -8.18 1.50
C TYR A 64 16.81 -9.10 0.96
N GLY A 65 17.14 -10.14 1.72
CA GLY A 65 17.94 -11.24 1.19
C GLY A 65 17.12 -12.00 0.15
N ASP A 66 17.72 -13.04 -0.45
CA ASP A 66 17.08 -13.83 -1.49
C ASP A 66 15.72 -14.40 -1.05
N VAL A 67 15.62 -14.79 0.22
CA VAL A 67 14.36 -15.33 0.77
C VAL A 67 13.28 -14.24 0.79
N GLY A 68 13.64 -13.03 1.22
CA GLY A 68 12.70 -11.91 1.24
C GLY A 68 12.20 -11.55 -0.15
N LYS A 69 13.08 -11.57 -1.15
CA LYS A 69 12.70 -11.30 -2.55
C LYS A 69 11.73 -12.35 -3.08
N ARG A 70 11.97 -13.63 -2.77
CA ARG A 70 11.07 -14.71 -3.19
C ARG A 70 9.71 -14.61 -2.54
N ASN A 71 9.67 -14.32 -1.24
CA ASN A 71 8.41 -14.14 -0.52
C ASN A 71 7.63 -12.96 -1.08
N ASP A 72 8.31 -11.88 -1.44
CA ASP A 72 7.68 -10.72 -2.03
C ASP A 72 7.09 -11.03 -3.41
N ALA A 73 7.80 -11.80 -4.23
CA ALA A 73 7.31 -12.21 -5.54
C ALA A 73 6.06 -13.10 -5.41
N VAL A 74 6.05 -14.03 -4.46
CA VAL A 74 4.90 -14.89 -4.19
C VAL A 74 3.69 -14.06 -3.74
N ARG A 75 3.92 -13.09 -2.85
CA ARG A 75 2.89 -12.18 -2.35
C ARG A 75 2.29 -11.36 -3.49
N THR A 76 3.15 -10.77 -4.30
CA THR A 76 2.70 -9.94 -5.44
C THR A 76 1.89 -10.77 -6.43
N LYS A 77 2.37 -11.97 -6.77
CA LYS A 77 1.65 -12.86 -7.68
C LYS A 77 0.27 -13.22 -7.15
N PHE A 78 0.17 -13.54 -5.86
CA PHE A 78 -1.12 -13.83 -5.25
C PHE A 78 -2.08 -12.64 -5.38
N LEU A 79 -1.61 -11.43 -5.09
CA LEU A 79 -2.45 -10.24 -5.18
C LEU A 79 -2.88 -9.97 -6.62
N GLU A 80 -1.96 -10.11 -7.57
CA GLU A 80 -2.28 -9.92 -9.00
C GLU A 80 -3.31 -10.93 -9.48
N GLU A 81 -3.24 -12.18 -9.04
CA GLU A 81 -4.23 -13.21 -9.37
C GLU A 81 -5.62 -12.85 -8.84
N GLN A 82 -5.70 -12.05 -7.78
CA GLN A 82 -6.97 -11.54 -7.24
C GLN A 82 -7.43 -10.26 -7.95
N GLY A 83 -6.73 -9.83 -8.98
CA GLY A 83 -7.07 -8.63 -9.71
C GLY A 83 -6.59 -7.35 -9.07
N ILE A 84 -5.69 -7.45 -8.09
CA ILE A 84 -5.16 -6.28 -7.38
C ILE A 84 -3.88 -5.80 -8.04
N LEU A 85 -3.85 -4.52 -8.40
CA LEU A 85 -2.64 -3.88 -8.87
C LEU A 85 -1.87 -3.33 -7.67
N VAL A 86 -0.60 -3.68 -7.56
CA VAL A 86 0.25 -3.22 -6.47
C VAL A 86 1.13 -2.07 -6.94
N LEU A 87 1.01 -0.93 -6.29
CA LEU A 87 1.90 0.22 -6.50
C LEU A 87 2.88 0.27 -5.35
N ARG A 88 4.16 0.38 -5.67
CA ARG A 88 5.23 0.44 -4.67
C ARG A 88 6.02 1.72 -4.81
N TYR A 89 6.24 2.38 -3.69
CA TYR A 89 7.05 3.59 -3.62
C TYR A 89 8.05 3.44 -2.48
N SER A 90 9.26 3.95 -2.70
CA SER A 90 10.26 3.97 -1.64
C SER A 90 9.98 5.13 -0.68
N ASN A 91 10.52 5.00 0.54
CA ASN A 91 10.47 6.12 1.48
C ASN A 91 11.18 7.35 0.90
N LYS A 92 12.25 7.13 0.12
CA LYS A 92 12.96 8.21 -0.55
C LYS A 92 12.07 8.96 -1.54
N GLU A 93 11.26 8.23 -2.31
CA GLU A 93 10.31 8.85 -3.25
C GLU A 93 9.26 9.69 -2.52
N ILE A 94 8.77 9.21 -1.39
CA ILE A 94 7.83 9.96 -0.55
C ILE A 94 8.48 11.27 -0.06
N HIS A 95 9.74 11.20 0.35
CA HIS A 95 10.47 12.37 0.83
C HIS A 95 10.79 13.35 -0.29
N ASP A 96 11.34 12.85 -1.41
CA ASP A 96 11.90 13.69 -2.46
C ASP A 96 10.89 14.12 -3.52
N ASN A 97 9.85 13.32 -3.77
CA ASN A 97 8.90 13.56 -4.85
C ASN A 97 7.47 13.21 -4.45
N PHE A 98 7.04 13.74 -3.34
CA PHE A 98 5.71 13.46 -2.81
C PHE A 98 4.60 13.79 -3.81
N LYS A 99 4.70 14.95 -4.45
CA LYS A 99 3.70 15.38 -5.43
C LYS A 99 3.60 14.41 -6.60
N GLY A 100 4.75 13.94 -7.10
CA GLY A 100 4.78 12.97 -8.18
C GLY A 100 4.16 11.64 -7.79
N VAL A 101 4.42 11.18 -6.55
CA VAL A 101 3.81 9.96 -6.02
C VAL A 101 2.29 10.11 -5.96
N CYS A 102 1.79 11.22 -5.42
CA CYS A 102 0.35 11.47 -5.32
C CYS A 102 -0.31 11.50 -6.71
N MET A 103 0.33 12.16 -7.68
CA MET A 103 -0.18 12.23 -9.03
C MET A 103 -0.23 10.85 -9.70
N ASP A 104 0.79 10.03 -9.46
CA ASP A 104 0.83 8.67 -9.99
C ASP A 104 -0.29 7.81 -9.41
N ILE A 105 -0.48 7.86 -8.11
CA ILE A 105 -1.57 7.13 -7.43
C ILE A 105 -2.93 7.57 -8.00
N GLU A 106 -3.15 8.87 -8.10
CA GLU A 106 -4.41 9.41 -8.64
C GLU A 106 -4.65 8.94 -10.07
N ARG A 107 -3.62 9.01 -10.91
CA ARG A 107 -3.71 8.56 -12.31
C ARG A 107 -4.12 7.10 -12.40
N VAL A 108 -3.47 6.24 -11.61
CA VAL A 108 -3.74 4.80 -11.64
C VAL A 108 -5.14 4.49 -11.13
N ILE A 109 -5.53 5.05 -10.00
CA ILE A 109 -6.87 4.81 -9.43
C ILE A 109 -7.95 5.30 -10.40
N SER A 110 -7.79 6.51 -10.93
CA SER A 110 -8.76 7.07 -11.88
C SER A 110 -8.91 6.20 -13.12
N SER A 111 -7.81 5.69 -13.66
CA SER A 111 -7.85 4.84 -14.86
C SER A 111 -8.57 3.53 -14.61
N ARG A 112 -8.51 2.99 -13.40
CA ARG A 112 -9.16 1.72 -13.07
C ARG A 112 -10.64 1.87 -12.72
N ILE A 113 -11.07 3.05 -12.37
CA ILE A 113 -12.47 3.34 -12.02
C ILE A 113 -13.26 3.87 -13.22
N SER A 114 -12.62 4.64 -14.08
CA SER A 114 -13.25 5.31 -15.24
C SER A 114 -13.55 4.35 -16.38
N ARG A 115 -14.58 3.54 -16.22
CA ARG A 115 -15.02 2.62 -17.28
C ARG A 115 -16.47 2.82 -17.61
#